data_96f51fdab1db8885f48f1c46b39a987d
#
_entry.id   96f51fdab1db8885f48f1c46b39a987d
#
_cell.length_a   1.000
_cell.length_b   1.000
_cell.length_c   1.000
_cell.angle_alpha   90.00
_cell.angle_beta   90.00
_cell.angle_gamma   90.00
#
_symmetry.space_group_name_H-M   'P 1'
#
loop_
_entity.id
_entity.type
_entity.pdbx_description
1 polymer ?
#
loop_
_entity_poly.entity_id
_entity_poly.type
_entity_poly.pdbx_seq_one_letter_code
_entity_poly.pdbx_strand_id
1 'polypeptide(L)'
;MLPQPAQSARHESIAGTHRIYHRNPGSLNAKDGLLGHGQRPLAALERKGIRVIQGAITAIDPQARAAEVEGRRLEADALIVALGADLAPERVPGFQAHAHNLYEAQAIPPAAEALRAFRGGQVMIGVFGVPYKCPPAPYEAALLLRGFFSERRVQADIEVFTPQPMSLPVLGQAGCDVVEGRLADYGITFLSNHQAVAVEAGEVVFTAGRRPYDLLLGVPPHRCPQVVAQSGLTDGGEWVPVNPRTLETKFPGVYAIGDVVAIPMADGKPLPKAGVFAEAEGEVVAERIAAAFAGGESQAAFAGEGSCYLEVGNGEAMLVQGRFLDTPAPQVTLLGPSRAYLEEKRAFETERLQKWFG
;
A
#
# COMPACT_ATOMS: atom_id res chain seq x y z
N MET A 1 46.46 -7.66 -22.57
CA MET A 1 45.14 -7.32 -23.12
C MET A 1 44.16 -7.43 -21.98
N LEU A 2 43.75 -6.30 -21.40
CA LEU A 2 42.71 -6.27 -20.37
C LEU A 2 41.36 -6.38 -21.07
N PRO A 3 40.39 -7.14 -20.54
CA PRO A 3 39.06 -7.21 -21.13
C PRO A 3 38.38 -5.84 -21.02
N GLN A 4 37.77 -5.40 -22.12
CA GLN A 4 36.95 -4.20 -22.14
C GLN A 4 35.78 -4.37 -21.14
N PRO A 5 35.39 -3.31 -20.42
CA PRO A 5 34.22 -3.37 -19.55
C PRO A 5 32.98 -3.63 -20.41
N ALA A 6 32.18 -4.58 -19.95
CA ALA A 6 30.86 -4.89 -20.53
C ALA A 6 30.07 -3.59 -20.71
N GLN A 7 29.43 -3.46 -21.88
CA GLN A 7 28.54 -2.34 -22.17
C GLN A 7 27.52 -2.22 -21.01
N SER A 8 27.50 -1.07 -20.37
CA SER A 8 26.61 -0.77 -19.28
C SER A 8 25.16 -1.05 -19.73
N ALA A 9 24.51 -2.01 -19.09
CA ALA A 9 23.09 -2.25 -19.29
C ALA A 9 22.34 -0.94 -19.01
N ARG A 10 21.65 -0.42 -20.02
CA ARG A 10 20.80 0.75 -19.86
C ARG A 10 19.51 0.28 -19.18
N HIS A 11 19.31 0.70 -17.95
CA HIS A 11 18.06 0.47 -17.25
C HIS A 11 17.05 1.56 -17.63
N GLU A 12 15.98 1.18 -18.31
CA GLU A 12 14.86 2.08 -18.59
C GLU A 12 13.77 1.83 -17.55
N SER A 13 13.42 2.86 -16.79
CA SER A 13 12.29 2.84 -15.88
C SER A 13 11.17 3.69 -16.47
N ILE A 14 10.02 3.06 -16.74
CA ILE A 14 8.81 3.76 -17.17
C ILE A 14 8.03 4.08 -15.91
N ALA A 15 8.07 5.34 -15.51
CA ALA A 15 7.22 5.82 -14.42
C ALA A 15 5.91 6.33 -15.01
N GLY A 16 4.83 5.62 -14.78
CA GLY A 16 3.49 6.21 -14.86
C GLY A 16 3.38 7.39 -13.89
N THR A 17 2.27 8.11 -13.92
CA THR A 17 1.99 9.28 -13.03
C THR A 17 1.96 8.92 -11.52
N HIS A 18 2.42 7.76 -11.15
CA HIS A 18 2.48 7.27 -9.77
C HIS A 18 3.65 7.92 -9.06
N ARG A 19 3.34 8.97 -8.32
CA ARG A 19 4.24 9.53 -7.32
C ARG A 19 4.38 8.50 -6.20
N ILE A 20 5.61 8.16 -5.83
CA ILE A 20 5.87 7.32 -4.66
C ILE A 20 5.46 8.12 -3.43
N TYR A 21 4.26 7.86 -2.92
CA TYR A 21 3.81 8.40 -1.66
C TYR A 21 4.04 7.34 -0.59
N HIS A 22 5.20 7.34 0.05
CA HIS A 22 5.34 6.79 1.37
C HIS A 22 4.88 7.85 2.37
N ARG A 23 3.58 7.92 2.58
CA ARG A 23 3.03 8.62 3.73
C ARG A 23 1.93 7.81 4.34
N ASN A 24 2.19 7.55 5.57
CA ASN A 24 1.22 7.13 6.53
C ASN A 24 0.08 8.18 6.57
N PRO A 25 -1.18 7.79 6.28
CA PRO A 25 -2.34 8.66 6.46
C PRO A 25 -2.47 9.20 7.87
N GLY A 26 -1.81 8.54 8.86
CA GLY A 26 -1.82 8.95 10.24
C GLY A 26 -1.09 10.25 10.55
N SER A 27 -0.26 10.80 9.69
CA SER A 27 0.29 12.13 9.92
C SER A 27 -0.67 13.24 9.45
N LEU A 28 -1.90 13.22 9.95
CA LEU A 28 -2.89 14.29 9.81
C LEU A 28 -2.47 15.60 10.53
N ASN A 29 -1.28 15.64 11.12
CA ASN A 29 -0.64 16.86 11.54
C ASN A 29 -0.25 17.68 10.31
N ALA A 30 -1.26 18.24 9.66
CA ALA A 30 -1.13 19.26 8.62
C ALA A 30 -0.64 20.59 9.23
N LYS A 31 0.51 20.57 9.89
CA LYS A 31 1.34 21.73 10.05
C LYS A 31 2.20 21.83 8.80
N ASP A 32 1.78 22.72 7.94
CA ASP A 32 2.53 23.34 6.85
C ASP A 32 3.53 22.45 6.06
N GLY A 33 3.14 22.07 4.84
CA GLY A 33 4.10 21.61 3.82
C GLY A 33 4.61 20.17 3.92
N LEU A 34 4.14 19.36 4.84
CA LEU A 34 4.61 17.99 5.09
C LEU A 34 4.43 17.01 3.90
N LEU A 35 3.48 17.23 2.99
CA LEU A 35 3.37 16.42 1.76
C LEU A 35 4.62 16.54 0.86
N GLY A 36 5.38 17.63 0.97
CA GLY A 36 6.61 17.84 0.22
C GLY A 36 7.83 17.09 0.75
N HIS A 37 7.88 16.77 2.05
CA HIS A 37 9.07 16.17 2.66
C HIS A 37 9.35 14.75 2.17
N GLY A 38 8.31 13.92 1.98
CA GLY A 38 8.42 12.56 1.45
C GLY A 38 8.42 12.46 -0.08
N GLN A 39 8.39 13.59 -0.82
CA GLN A 39 8.35 13.57 -2.28
C GLN A 39 9.75 13.80 -2.86
N ARG A 40 10.10 13.00 -3.87
CA ARG A 40 11.32 13.18 -4.66
C ARG A 40 10.96 13.08 -6.14
N PRO A 41 11.54 13.90 -7.01
CA PRO A 41 11.35 13.78 -8.45
C PRO A 41 12.04 12.50 -8.94
N LEU A 42 11.33 11.68 -9.69
CA LEU A 42 11.91 10.45 -10.26
C LEU A 42 13.11 10.73 -11.18
N ALA A 43 13.18 11.90 -11.82
CA ALA A 43 14.34 12.35 -12.59
C ALA A 43 15.64 12.35 -11.76
N ALA A 44 15.57 12.39 -10.43
CA ALA A 44 16.76 12.25 -9.59
C ALA A 44 17.44 10.87 -9.74
N LEU A 45 16.72 9.85 -10.18
CA LEU A 45 17.27 8.51 -10.44
C LEU A 45 18.19 8.47 -11.67
N GLU A 46 18.12 9.45 -12.56
CA GLU A 46 19.01 9.55 -13.73
C GLU A 46 20.48 9.64 -13.32
N ARG A 47 20.76 10.22 -12.15
CA ARG A 47 22.13 10.24 -11.58
C ARG A 47 22.68 8.85 -11.26
N LYS A 48 21.79 7.86 -11.11
CA LYS A 48 22.13 6.44 -10.89
C LYS A 48 22.16 5.63 -12.19
N GLY A 49 22.14 6.30 -13.36
CA GLY A 49 22.16 5.66 -14.67
C GLY A 49 20.79 5.11 -15.11
N ILE A 50 19.71 5.46 -14.42
CA ILE A 50 18.36 5.04 -14.74
C ILE A 50 17.74 6.07 -15.68
N ARG A 51 17.36 5.65 -16.88
CA ARG A 51 16.61 6.51 -17.79
C ARG A 51 15.14 6.55 -17.35
N VAL A 52 14.66 7.73 -16.99
CA VAL A 52 13.27 7.94 -16.58
C VAL A 52 12.45 8.46 -17.78
N ILE A 53 11.38 7.75 -18.12
CA ILE A 53 10.42 8.17 -19.14
C ILE A 53 9.10 8.47 -18.43
N GLN A 54 8.69 9.73 -18.45
CA GLN A 54 7.43 10.16 -17.88
C GLN A 54 6.34 10.10 -18.95
N GLY A 55 5.26 9.35 -18.67
CA GLY A 55 4.12 9.22 -19.58
C GLY A 55 3.13 8.16 -19.11
N ALA A 56 1.97 8.13 -19.70
CA ALA A 56 0.98 7.09 -19.46
C ALA A 56 1.35 5.81 -20.23
N ILE A 57 1.38 4.69 -19.54
CA ILE A 57 1.49 3.38 -20.17
C ILE A 57 0.13 3.03 -20.74
N THR A 58 0.04 2.87 -22.04
CA THR A 58 -1.22 2.61 -22.77
C THR A 58 -1.41 1.15 -23.16
N ALA A 59 -0.32 0.38 -23.26
CA ALA A 59 -0.35 -1.06 -23.48
C ALA A 59 0.88 -1.75 -22.88
N ILE A 60 0.74 -3.02 -22.52
CA ILE A 60 1.82 -3.92 -22.15
C ILE A 60 1.68 -5.19 -22.98
N ASP A 61 2.77 -5.58 -23.64
CA ASP A 61 2.91 -6.82 -24.40
C ASP A 61 3.92 -7.74 -23.67
N PRO A 62 3.43 -8.63 -22.80
CA PRO A 62 4.33 -9.51 -22.03
C PRO A 62 5.11 -10.47 -22.89
N GLN A 63 4.55 -10.90 -24.03
CA GLN A 63 5.20 -11.83 -24.94
C GLN A 63 6.47 -11.22 -25.55
N ALA A 64 6.40 -9.95 -25.92
CA ALA A 64 7.52 -9.21 -26.49
C ALA A 64 8.36 -8.47 -25.43
N ARG A 65 8.00 -8.56 -24.15
CA ARG A 65 8.58 -7.75 -23.06
C ARG A 65 8.58 -6.27 -23.40
N ALA A 66 7.46 -5.77 -23.89
CA ALA A 66 7.31 -4.40 -24.37
C ALA A 66 6.20 -3.64 -23.65
N ALA A 67 6.35 -2.32 -23.60
CA ALA A 67 5.31 -1.41 -23.16
C ALA A 67 5.17 -0.25 -24.14
N GLU A 68 3.94 0.26 -24.24
CA GLU A 68 3.62 1.46 -25.01
C GLU A 68 3.45 2.65 -24.08
N VAL A 69 4.18 3.74 -24.37
CA VAL A 69 4.11 4.98 -23.60
C VAL A 69 3.92 6.12 -24.59
N GLU A 70 2.76 6.77 -24.54
CA GLU A 70 2.41 7.89 -25.43
C GLU A 70 2.67 7.59 -26.93
N GLY A 71 2.26 6.40 -27.38
CA GLY A 71 2.43 5.94 -28.76
C GLY A 71 3.85 5.48 -29.12
N ARG A 72 4.77 5.42 -28.17
CA ARG A 72 6.13 4.88 -28.36
C ARG A 72 6.21 3.49 -27.76
N ARG A 73 6.56 2.50 -28.59
CA ARG A 73 6.85 1.14 -28.13
C ARG A 73 8.28 1.06 -27.59
N LEU A 74 8.41 0.53 -26.40
CA LEU A 74 9.68 0.28 -25.71
C LEU A 74 9.81 -1.22 -25.46
N GLU A 75 10.90 -1.80 -25.93
CA GLU A 75 11.20 -3.23 -25.78
C GLU A 75 12.42 -3.41 -24.89
N ALA A 76 12.47 -4.51 -24.13
CA ALA A 76 13.55 -4.78 -23.19
C ALA A 76 13.86 -6.29 -23.16
N ASP A 77 15.07 -6.61 -22.66
CA ASP A 77 15.51 -7.99 -22.42
C ASP A 77 14.79 -8.60 -21.20
N ALA A 78 14.40 -7.77 -20.22
CA ALA A 78 13.55 -8.12 -19.09
C ALA A 78 12.53 -7.01 -18.82
N LEU A 79 11.33 -7.37 -18.42
CA LEU A 79 10.24 -6.44 -18.08
C LEU A 79 9.83 -6.63 -16.62
N ILE A 80 9.83 -5.55 -15.85
CA ILE A 80 9.31 -5.54 -14.47
C ILE A 80 8.04 -4.69 -14.44
N VAL A 81 6.92 -5.29 -14.04
CA VAL A 81 5.64 -4.61 -13.85
C VAL A 81 5.45 -4.30 -12.37
N ALA A 82 5.60 -3.01 -12.01
CA ALA A 82 5.52 -2.51 -10.64
C ALA A 82 4.49 -1.37 -10.51
N LEU A 83 3.33 -1.54 -11.18
CA LEU A 83 2.33 -0.47 -11.31
C LEU A 83 1.40 -0.32 -10.10
N GLY A 84 1.57 -1.17 -9.09
CA GLY A 84 0.81 -1.09 -7.85
C GLY A 84 -0.67 -1.43 -8.00
N ALA A 85 -1.50 -0.77 -7.23
CA ALA A 85 -2.96 -0.93 -7.24
C ALA A 85 -3.64 0.43 -7.42
N ASP A 86 -4.58 0.50 -8.35
CA ASP A 86 -5.45 1.65 -8.54
C ASP A 86 -6.54 1.67 -7.47
N LEU A 87 -6.97 2.88 -7.12
CA LEU A 87 -8.16 3.09 -6.30
C LEU A 87 -9.40 3.05 -7.19
N ALA A 88 -10.47 2.46 -6.69
CA ALA A 88 -11.74 2.29 -7.40
C ALA A 88 -12.94 2.83 -6.57
N PRO A 89 -12.93 4.12 -6.18
CA PRO A 89 -13.99 4.71 -5.38
C PRO A 89 -15.35 4.69 -6.09
N GLU A 90 -15.36 4.67 -7.42
CA GLU A 90 -16.58 4.56 -8.24
C GLU A 90 -17.32 3.23 -8.08
N ARG A 91 -16.66 2.19 -7.54
CA ARG A 91 -17.29 0.89 -7.24
C ARG A 91 -18.25 0.97 -6.04
N VAL A 92 -18.20 2.06 -5.27
CA VAL A 92 -19.11 2.33 -4.16
C VAL A 92 -19.91 3.58 -4.47
N PRO A 93 -21.19 3.44 -4.83
CA PRO A 93 -22.07 4.59 -5.11
C PRO A 93 -22.01 5.62 -3.99
N GLY A 94 -21.82 6.89 -4.35
CA GLY A 94 -21.76 8.01 -3.43
C GLY A 94 -20.44 8.21 -2.67
N PHE A 95 -19.48 7.28 -2.73
CA PHE A 95 -18.20 7.43 -2.02
C PHE A 95 -17.48 8.73 -2.39
N GLN A 96 -17.32 9.01 -3.68
CA GLN A 96 -16.60 10.21 -4.15
C GLN A 96 -17.29 11.52 -3.75
N ALA A 97 -18.61 11.51 -3.58
CA ALA A 97 -19.38 12.69 -3.22
C ALA A 97 -19.40 12.97 -1.70
N HIS A 98 -19.27 11.93 -0.87
CA HIS A 98 -19.60 12.01 0.54
C HIS A 98 -18.50 11.52 1.48
N ALA A 99 -17.46 10.84 0.99
CA ALA A 99 -16.36 10.35 1.80
C ALA A 99 -15.03 11.06 1.46
N HIS A 100 -14.23 11.32 2.48
CA HIS A 100 -12.84 11.75 2.29
C HIS A 100 -11.96 10.53 2.06
N ASN A 101 -11.33 10.45 0.88
CA ASN A 101 -10.46 9.34 0.52
C ASN A 101 -9.12 9.43 1.27
N LEU A 102 -8.84 8.48 2.16
CA LEU A 102 -7.59 8.43 2.94
C LEU A 102 -6.36 8.02 2.12
N TYR A 103 -6.57 7.46 0.92
CA TYR A 103 -5.50 6.84 0.12
C TYR A 103 -5.10 7.65 -1.11
N GLU A 104 -5.71 8.81 -1.30
CA GLU A 104 -5.41 9.70 -2.41
C GLU A 104 -4.80 11.01 -1.90
N ALA A 105 -3.62 11.36 -2.42
CA ALA A 105 -2.88 12.53 -1.95
C ALA A 105 -3.63 13.85 -2.18
N GLN A 106 -4.37 13.95 -3.29
CA GLN A 106 -5.19 15.12 -3.61
C GLN A 106 -6.38 15.29 -2.67
N ALA A 107 -6.84 14.20 -2.04
CA ALA A 107 -7.93 14.22 -1.08
C ALA A 107 -7.48 14.60 0.35
N ILE A 108 -6.17 14.62 0.63
CA ILE A 108 -5.65 14.95 1.96
C ILE A 108 -5.91 16.39 2.38
N PRO A 109 -5.68 17.44 1.53
CA PRO A 109 -5.99 18.82 1.93
C PRO A 109 -7.47 19.03 2.29
N PRO A 110 -8.46 18.64 1.47
CA PRO A 110 -9.87 18.78 1.85
C PRO A 110 -10.25 17.95 3.08
N ALA A 111 -9.70 16.75 3.25
CA ALA A 111 -9.92 15.94 4.46
C ALA A 111 -9.39 16.66 5.72
N ALA A 112 -8.17 17.23 5.64
CA ALA A 112 -7.58 17.98 6.74
C ALA A 112 -8.39 19.25 7.08
N GLU A 113 -8.96 19.91 6.09
CA GLU A 113 -9.86 21.05 6.29
C GLU A 113 -11.15 20.64 6.99
N ALA A 114 -11.80 19.57 6.53
CA ALA A 114 -12.98 19.01 7.16
C ALA A 114 -12.72 18.62 8.64
N LEU A 115 -11.59 17.97 8.92
CA LEU A 115 -11.16 17.65 10.28
C LEU A 115 -10.96 18.88 11.17
N ARG A 116 -10.37 19.96 10.64
CA ARG A 116 -10.21 21.22 11.38
C ARG A 116 -11.55 21.93 11.61
N ALA A 117 -12.47 21.82 10.66
CA ALA A 117 -13.81 22.38 10.73
C ALA A 117 -14.76 21.60 11.64
N PHE A 118 -14.48 20.32 11.88
CA PHE A 118 -15.35 19.44 12.69
C PHE A 118 -15.49 19.94 14.13
N ARG A 119 -16.74 19.96 14.63
CA ARG A 119 -17.08 20.53 15.95
C ARG A 119 -17.66 19.49 16.92
N GLY A 120 -17.84 18.27 16.47
CA GLY A 120 -18.39 17.16 17.27
C GLY A 120 -19.40 16.34 16.50
N GLY A 121 -19.63 15.11 16.96
CA GLY A 121 -20.57 14.16 16.36
C GLY A 121 -19.92 12.84 15.99
N GLN A 122 -20.56 12.13 15.07
CA GLN A 122 -20.16 10.78 14.64
C GLN A 122 -19.08 10.83 13.56
N VAL A 123 -17.93 10.22 13.82
CA VAL A 123 -16.84 10.03 12.85
C VAL A 123 -16.78 8.57 12.45
N MET A 124 -16.88 8.30 11.16
CA MET A 124 -16.68 6.94 10.64
C MET A 124 -15.40 6.82 9.82
N ILE A 125 -14.68 5.73 10.03
CA ILE A 125 -13.52 5.36 9.23
C ILE A 125 -13.81 4.00 8.61
N GLY A 126 -13.81 3.90 7.27
CA GLY A 126 -14.32 2.73 6.59
C GLY A 126 -13.36 2.07 5.63
N VAL A 127 -13.28 0.73 5.68
CA VAL A 127 -12.70 -0.10 4.63
C VAL A 127 -13.84 -0.57 3.72
N PHE A 128 -13.86 -0.06 2.48
CA PHE A 128 -14.94 -0.32 1.52
C PHE A 128 -14.67 -1.51 0.59
N GLY A 129 -13.48 -2.08 0.64
CA GLY A 129 -13.11 -3.24 -0.16
C GLY A 129 -11.81 -3.87 0.25
N VAL A 130 -11.65 -5.16 -0.02
CA VAL A 130 -10.44 -5.95 0.24
C VAL A 130 -10.07 -6.74 -1.01
N PRO A 131 -8.77 -6.98 -1.27
CA PRO A 131 -7.62 -6.46 -0.53
C PRO A 131 -7.38 -4.96 -0.76
N TYR A 132 -6.70 -4.32 0.18
CA TYR A 132 -6.26 -2.93 0.06
C TYR A 132 -4.82 -2.79 0.55
N LYS A 133 -4.13 -1.74 0.12
CA LYS A 133 -2.74 -1.48 0.51
C LYS A 133 -2.66 -0.87 1.91
N CYS A 134 -1.54 -1.15 2.62
CA CYS A 134 -1.31 -0.69 3.99
C CYS A 134 -2.46 -1.05 4.96
N PRO A 135 -2.70 -2.33 5.24
CA PRO A 135 -3.84 -2.76 6.06
C PRO A 135 -3.97 -2.11 7.45
N PRO A 136 -2.89 -1.72 8.16
CA PRO A 136 -3.01 -1.05 9.46
C PRO A 136 -3.55 0.39 9.40
N ALA A 137 -3.45 1.07 8.27
CA ALA A 137 -3.71 2.51 8.16
C ALA A 137 -5.10 3.00 8.63
N PRO A 138 -6.23 2.31 8.39
CA PRO A 138 -7.52 2.75 8.91
C PRO A 138 -7.58 2.78 10.44
N TYR A 139 -6.97 1.78 11.09
CA TYR A 139 -6.93 1.66 12.55
C TYR A 139 -6.00 2.70 13.16
N GLU A 140 -4.84 2.94 12.51
CA GLU A 140 -3.93 4.01 12.86
C GLU A 140 -4.62 5.37 12.75
N ALA A 141 -5.33 5.64 11.66
CA ALA A 141 -6.08 6.87 11.48
C ALA A 141 -7.10 7.10 12.61
N ALA A 142 -7.81 6.07 13.05
CA ALA A 142 -8.77 6.17 14.15
C ALA A 142 -8.10 6.55 15.47
N LEU A 143 -7.01 5.89 15.83
CA LEU A 143 -6.27 6.15 17.06
C LEU A 143 -5.65 7.57 17.09
N LEU A 144 -5.11 8.01 15.96
CA LEU A 144 -4.55 9.35 15.82
C LEU A 144 -5.63 10.44 15.85
N LEU A 145 -6.79 10.20 15.22
CA LEU A 145 -7.92 11.11 15.27
C LEU A 145 -8.48 11.25 16.67
N ARG A 146 -8.54 10.18 17.45
CA ARG A 146 -8.93 10.26 18.87
C ARG A 146 -8.04 11.24 19.63
N GLY A 147 -6.70 11.16 19.45
CA GLY A 147 -5.75 12.11 20.03
C GLY A 147 -6.00 13.54 19.55
N PHE A 148 -6.14 13.71 18.23
CA PHE A 148 -6.40 15.01 17.59
C PHE A 148 -7.65 15.72 18.14
N PHE A 149 -8.77 14.99 18.27
CA PHE A 149 -10.00 15.55 18.80
C PHE A 149 -9.92 15.81 20.30
N SER A 150 -9.24 14.95 21.07
CA SER A 150 -9.03 15.15 22.51
C SER A 150 -8.22 16.40 22.80
N GLU A 151 -7.12 16.64 22.09
CA GLU A 151 -6.29 17.86 22.23
C GLU A 151 -7.10 19.13 21.92
N ARG A 152 -8.04 19.05 21.00
CA ARG A 152 -8.91 20.17 20.59
C ARG A 152 -10.18 20.28 21.45
N ARG A 153 -10.40 19.36 22.38
CA ARG A 153 -11.62 19.26 23.21
C ARG A 153 -12.90 19.14 22.37
N VAL A 154 -12.81 18.43 21.25
CA VAL A 154 -13.94 18.11 20.36
C VAL A 154 -14.49 16.76 20.76
N GLN A 155 -15.80 16.70 21.06
CA GLN A 155 -16.49 15.44 21.35
C GLN A 155 -16.75 14.71 20.03
N ALA A 156 -16.12 13.56 19.86
CA ALA A 156 -16.26 12.74 18.67
C ALA A 156 -16.48 11.28 19.05
N ASP A 157 -17.56 10.70 18.55
CA ASP A 157 -17.80 9.27 18.62
C ASP A 157 -17.18 8.63 17.37
N ILE A 158 -16.15 7.81 17.55
CA ILE A 158 -15.39 7.24 16.43
C ILE A 158 -15.77 5.78 16.25
N GLU A 159 -16.15 5.42 15.03
CA GLU A 159 -16.37 4.04 14.60
C GLU A 159 -15.42 3.68 13.46
N VAL A 160 -14.86 2.46 13.50
CA VAL A 160 -14.07 1.88 12.40
C VAL A 160 -14.80 0.65 11.90
N PHE A 161 -15.06 0.57 10.59
CA PHE A 161 -15.69 -0.61 10.00
C PHE A 161 -14.85 -1.28 8.91
N THR A 162 -15.02 -2.58 8.77
CA THR A 162 -14.40 -3.41 7.76
C THR A 162 -15.33 -4.55 7.33
N PRO A 163 -15.30 -4.98 6.04
CA PRO A 163 -15.99 -6.18 5.63
C PRO A 163 -15.38 -7.47 6.19
N GLN A 164 -14.16 -7.40 6.75
CA GLN A 164 -13.46 -8.55 7.31
C GLN A 164 -14.01 -8.94 8.69
N PRO A 165 -13.83 -10.21 9.11
CA PRO A 165 -14.32 -10.68 10.42
C PRO A 165 -13.49 -10.14 11.59
N MET A 166 -12.31 -9.59 11.35
CA MET A 166 -11.40 -9.02 12.35
C MET A 166 -10.56 -7.90 11.73
N SER A 167 -9.87 -7.13 12.54
CA SER A 167 -9.12 -5.93 12.11
C SER A 167 -8.01 -6.24 11.11
N LEU A 168 -7.08 -7.09 11.47
CA LEU A 168 -5.89 -7.43 10.69
C LEU A 168 -5.69 -8.95 10.63
N PRO A 169 -6.46 -9.69 9.79
CA PRO A 169 -6.51 -11.15 9.80
C PRO A 169 -5.15 -11.86 9.68
N VAL A 170 -4.13 -11.17 9.14
CA VAL A 170 -2.76 -11.71 9.04
C VAL A 170 -2.07 -11.87 10.39
N LEU A 171 -2.50 -11.14 11.42
CA LEU A 171 -1.98 -11.23 12.79
C LEU A 171 -2.56 -12.44 13.56
N GLY A 172 -3.54 -13.14 12.99
CA GLY A 172 -4.32 -14.13 13.72
C GLY A 172 -5.19 -13.50 14.81
N GLN A 173 -5.93 -14.34 15.55
CA GLN A 173 -6.87 -13.88 16.57
C GLN A 173 -6.18 -13.04 17.65
N ALA A 174 -5.09 -13.57 18.24
CA ALA A 174 -4.40 -12.89 19.35
C ALA A 174 -3.86 -11.49 18.96
N GLY A 175 -3.32 -11.33 17.76
CA GLY A 175 -2.86 -10.03 17.28
C GLY A 175 -4.00 -9.06 16.98
N CYS A 176 -5.12 -9.57 16.46
CA CYS A 176 -6.33 -8.76 16.25
C CYS A 176 -6.92 -8.31 17.59
N ASP A 177 -6.99 -9.19 18.59
CA ASP A 177 -7.49 -8.84 19.93
C ASP A 177 -6.70 -7.67 20.56
N VAL A 178 -5.37 -7.63 20.34
CA VAL A 178 -4.53 -6.51 20.80
C VAL A 178 -4.88 -5.21 20.09
N VAL A 179 -5.04 -5.22 18.76
CA VAL A 179 -5.41 -4.02 17.99
C VAL A 179 -6.82 -3.55 18.36
N GLU A 180 -7.77 -4.46 18.42
CA GLU A 180 -9.17 -4.18 18.73
C GLU A 180 -9.36 -3.74 20.19
N GLY A 181 -8.61 -4.34 21.11
CA GLY A 181 -8.51 -3.89 22.50
C GLY A 181 -7.98 -2.47 22.61
N ARG A 182 -6.95 -2.13 21.81
CA ARG A 182 -6.42 -0.76 21.78
C ARG A 182 -7.44 0.26 21.26
N LEU A 183 -8.24 -0.09 20.25
CA LEU A 183 -9.34 0.75 19.80
C LEU A 183 -10.36 0.95 20.92
N ALA A 184 -10.75 -0.12 21.61
CA ALA A 184 -11.70 -0.07 22.72
C ALA A 184 -11.19 0.79 23.90
N ASP A 185 -9.90 0.68 24.28
CA ASP A 185 -9.27 1.49 25.32
C ASP A 185 -9.34 2.99 25.03
N TYR A 186 -9.38 3.35 23.73
CA TYR A 186 -9.52 4.73 23.27
C TYR A 186 -11.00 5.13 23.02
N GLY A 187 -11.95 4.28 23.38
CA GLY A 187 -13.36 4.51 23.16
C GLY A 187 -13.75 4.58 21.68
N ILE A 188 -13.05 3.79 20.85
CA ILE A 188 -13.33 3.65 19.42
C ILE A 188 -14.09 2.35 19.21
N THR A 189 -15.25 2.41 18.56
CA THR A 189 -16.05 1.23 18.25
C THR A 189 -15.53 0.56 16.99
N PHE A 190 -15.21 -0.73 17.06
CA PHE A 190 -14.83 -1.54 15.91
C PHE A 190 -16.00 -2.38 15.41
N LEU A 191 -16.27 -2.29 14.10
CA LEU A 191 -17.39 -2.95 13.42
C LEU A 191 -16.84 -3.93 12.37
N SER A 192 -16.64 -5.18 12.77
CA SER A 192 -16.27 -6.28 11.85
C SER A 192 -17.48 -6.74 11.04
N ASN A 193 -17.25 -7.43 9.90
CA ASN A 193 -18.31 -7.95 9.01
C ASN A 193 -19.29 -6.88 8.51
N HIS A 194 -18.87 -5.62 8.41
CA HIS A 194 -19.68 -4.53 7.92
C HIS A 194 -19.29 -4.20 6.47
N GLN A 195 -19.99 -4.83 5.52
CA GLN A 195 -19.83 -4.57 4.09
C GLN A 195 -20.66 -3.34 3.70
N ALA A 196 -19.99 -2.22 3.48
CA ALA A 196 -20.64 -1.02 2.92
C ALA A 196 -20.91 -1.22 1.43
N VAL A 197 -22.09 -0.85 0.98
CA VAL A 197 -22.56 -0.98 -0.41
C VAL A 197 -22.84 0.37 -1.07
N ALA A 198 -23.04 1.43 -0.29
CA ALA A 198 -23.17 2.80 -0.78
C ALA A 198 -22.87 3.81 0.33
N VAL A 199 -22.68 5.06 -0.05
CA VAL A 199 -22.60 6.21 0.85
C VAL A 199 -23.63 7.23 0.42
N GLU A 200 -24.50 7.61 1.33
CA GLU A 200 -25.46 8.69 1.14
C GLU A 200 -25.06 9.91 1.99
N ALA A 201 -25.71 11.05 1.79
CA ALA A 201 -25.43 12.24 2.58
C ALA A 201 -25.77 11.98 4.07
N GLY A 202 -24.71 11.88 4.90
CA GLY A 202 -24.86 11.63 6.35
C GLY A 202 -25.06 10.18 6.75
N GLU A 203 -25.08 9.22 5.82
CA GLU A 203 -25.27 7.80 6.15
C GLU A 203 -24.38 6.87 5.29
N VAL A 204 -23.80 5.85 5.93
CA VAL A 204 -23.23 4.69 5.24
C VAL A 204 -24.27 3.58 5.17
N VAL A 205 -24.49 3.06 3.97
CA VAL A 205 -25.41 1.95 3.71
C VAL A 205 -24.60 0.65 3.70
N PHE A 206 -24.95 -0.24 4.61
CA PHE A 206 -24.38 -1.60 4.69
C PHE A 206 -25.34 -2.63 4.15
N THR A 207 -24.86 -3.84 3.88
CA THR A 207 -25.73 -4.98 3.53
C THR A 207 -26.78 -5.27 4.63
N ALA A 208 -26.48 -4.94 5.88
CA ALA A 208 -27.30 -5.22 7.06
C ALA A 208 -27.72 -3.93 7.80
N GLY A 209 -28.11 -2.89 7.07
CA GLY A 209 -28.62 -1.66 7.69
C GLY A 209 -27.87 -0.39 7.30
N ARG A 210 -28.07 0.67 8.07
CA ARG A 210 -27.50 1.99 7.84
C ARG A 210 -26.91 2.55 9.13
N ARG A 211 -25.88 3.40 9.01
CA ARG A 211 -25.31 4.13 10.14
C ARG A 211 -25.07 5.59 9.78
N PRO A 212 -25.45 6.51 10.66
CA PRO A 212 -25.22 7.93 10.43
C PRO A 212 -23.74 8.29 10.62
N TYR A 213 -23.33 9.37 9.99
CA TYR A 213 -22.04 10.04 10.23
C TYR A 213 -22.15 11.55 10.02
N ASP A 214 -21.31 12.29 10.72
CA ASP A 214 -21.06 13.73 10.48
C ASP A 214 -19.73 13.94 9.71
N LEU A 215 -18.80 12.97 9.83
CA LEU A 215 -17.55 12.95 9.07
C LEU A 215 -17.19 11.51 8.68
N LEU A 216 -16.99 11.27 7.39
CA LEU A 216 -16.61 9.97 6.87
C LEU A 216 -15.24 10.03 6.18
N LEU A 217 -14.34 9.18 6.65
CA LEU A 217 -13.03 8.92 6.05
C LEU A 217 -13.02 7.50 5.49
N GLY A 218 -12.58 7.31 4.24
CA GLY A 218 -12.74 6.02 3.57
C GLY A 218 -11.48 5.51 2.91
N VAL A 219 -11.28 4.19 3.00
CA VAL A 219 -10.37 3.42 2.17
C VAL A 219 -11.18 2.82 1.03
N PRO A 220 -11.09 3.35 -0.19
CA PRO A 220 -11.88 2.84 -1.31
C PRO A 220 -11.43 1.43 -1.72
N PRO A 221 -12.28 0.68 -2.46
CA PRO A 221 -11.84 -0.55 -3.09
C PRO A 221 -10.61 -0.31 -3.98
N HIS A 222 -9.78 -1.34 -4.08
CA HIS A 222 -8.60 -1.34 -4.94
C HIS A 222 -8.83 -2.27 -6.13
N ARG A 223 -8.12 -2.03 -7.22
CA ARG A 223 -8.12 -2.89 -8.40
C ARG A 223 -6.74 -2.95 -9.03
N CYS A 224 -6.50 -3.98 -9.81
CA CYS A 224 -5.35 -4.04 -10.70
C CYS A 224 -5.45 -2.87 -11.73
N PRO A 225 -4.33 -2.19 -12.05
CA PRO A 225 -4.32 -1.19 -13.10
C PRO A 225 -4.87 -1.74 -14.42
N GLN A 226 -5.73 -0.98 -15.07
CA GLN A 226 -6.45 -1.45 -16.27
C GLN A 226 -5.51 -1.94 -17.37
N VAL A 227 -4.40 -1.23 -17.60
CA VAL A 227 -3.40 -1.63 -18.61
C VAL A 227 -2.78 -3.01 -18.31
N VAL A 228 -2.60 -3.35 -17.02
CA VAL A 228 -2.12 -4.67 -16.60
C VAL A 228 -3.22 -5.72 -16.78
N ALA A 229 -4.43 -5.41 -16.36
CA ALA A 229 -5.57 -6.34 -16.52
C ALA A 229 -5.83 -6.70 -18.00
N GLN A 230 -5.62 -5.75 -18.90
CA GLN A 230 -5.80 -5.93 -20.35
C GLN A 230 -4.62 -6.62 -21.05
N SER A 231 -3.45 -6.71 -20.40
CA SER A 231 -2.25 -7.32 -21.00
C SER A 231 -2.21 -8.85 -21.00
N GLY A 232 -3.15 -9.51 -20.31
CA GLY A 232 -3.14 -10.96 -20.11
C GLY A 232 -2.23 -11.43 -18.96
N LEU A 233 -1.59 -10.49 -18.23
CA LEU A 233 -0.74 -10.82 -17.08
C LEU A 233 -1.54 -11.38 -15.89
N THR A 234 -2.79 -10.99 -15.72
CA THR A 234 -3.64 -11.45 -14.61
C THR A 234 -4.15 -12.89 -14.75
N ASP A 235 -3.95 -13.49 -15.92
CA ASP A 235 -4.38 -14.88 -16.21
C ASP A 235 -5.86 -15.16 -15.90
N GLY A 236 -6.71 -14.14 -16.14
CA GLY A 236 -8.14 -14.20 -15.83
C GLY A 236 -8.50 -13.88 -14.38
N GLY A 237 -7.52 -13.68 -13.51
CA GLY A 237 -7.72 -13.24 -12.13
C GLY A 237 -7.83 -11.72 -11.98
N GLU A 238 -7.98 -11.26 -10.75
CA GLU A 238 -8.03 -9.83 -10.44
C GLU A 238 -6.63 -9.21 -10.36
N TRP A 239 -5.60 -9.96 -9.97
CA TRP A 239 -4.23 -9.52 -9.77
C TRP A 239 -3.26 -10.42 -10.54
N VAL A 240 -2.01 -9.97 -10.71
CA VAL A 240 -1.00 -10.75 -11.45
C VAL A 240 -0.49 -11.92 -10.60
N PRO A 241 -0.73 -13.18 -11.00
CA PRO A 241 -0.10 -14.33 -10.35
C PRO A 241 1.38 -14.38 -10.71
N VAL A 242 2.22 -14.64 -9.72
CA VAL A 242 3.67 -14.80 -9.88
C VAL A 242 4.16 -16.04 -9.14
N ASN A 243 5.33 -16.51 -9.52
CA ASN A 243 6.06 -17.46 -8.67
C ASN A 243 6.40 -16.74 -7.34
N PRO A 244 5.96 -17.23 -6.17
CA PRO A 244 6.11 -16.52 -4.91
C PRO A 244 7.56 -16.33 -4.47
N ARG A 245 8.51 -17.07 -5.03
CA ARG A 245 9.92 -16.96 -4.67
C ARG A 245 10.73 -16.14 -5.68
N THR A 246 10.38 -16.22 -6.97
CA THR A 246 11.16 -15.58 -8.05
C THR A 246 10.49 -14.33 -8.62
N LEU A 247 9.20 -14.10 -8.29
CA LEU A 247 8.36 -13.02 -8.80
C LEU A 247 8.17 -13.04 -10.33
N GLU A 248 8.57 -14.12 -10.99
CA GLU A 248 8.38 -14.30 -12.42
C GLU A 248 6.91 -14.63 -12.73
N THR A 249 6.38 -14.02 -13.78
CA THR A 249 5.04 -14.31 -14.30
C THR A 249 5.07 -15.57 -15.18
N LYS A 250 3.95 -15.94 -15.78
CA LYS A 250 3.91 -17.03 -16.77
C LYS A 250 4.69 -16.70 -18.07
N PHE A 251 5.09 -15.45 -18.29
CA PHE A 251 5.86 -15.03 -19.44
C PHE A 251 7.35 -14.96 -19.08
N PRO A 252 8.24 -15.71 -19.76
CA PRO A 252 9.66 -15.73 -19.44
C PRO A 252 10.31 -14.33 -19.56
N GLY A 253 11.08 -13.95 -18.53
CA GLY A 253 11.73 -12.64 -18.45
C GLY A 253 10.78 -11.49 -18.13
N VAL A 254 9.51 -11.79 -17.72
CA VAL A 254 8.56 -10.81 -17.25
C VAL A 254 8.26 -11.07 -15.78
N TYR A 255 8.54 -10.07 -14.97
CA TYR A 255 8.35 -10.08 -13.53
C TYR A 255 7.23 -9.11 -13.13
N ALA A 256 6.54 -9.38 -12.04
CA ALA A 256 5.63 -8.42 -11.43
C ALA A 256 5.90 -8.34 -9.93
N ILE A 257 5.83 -7.13 -9.36
CA ILE A 257 6.16 -6.86 -7.95
C ILE A 257 5.24 -5.81 -7.34
N GLY A 258 5.14 -5.83 -6.01
CA GLY A 258 4.37 -4.88 -5.22
C GLY A 258 2.86 -5.12 -5.29
N ASP A 259 2.07 -4.08 -5.10
CA ASP A 259 0.62 -4.22 -4.92
C ASP A 259 -0.14 -4.78 -6.13
N VAL A 260 0.51 -4.88 -7.31
CA VAL A 260 -0.09 -5.44 -8.52
C VAL A 260 -0.17 -6.98 -8.48
N VAL A 261 0.61 -7.64 -7.61
CA VAL A 261 0.72 -9.10 -7.56
C VAL A 261 -0.28 -9.76 -6.62
N ALA A 262 -0.55 -11.04 -6.88
CA ALA A 262 -1.23 -11.95 -5.98
C ALA A 262 -0.28 -13.08 -5.57
N ILE A 263 0.17 -13.04 -4.32
CA ILE A 263 0.99 -14.11 -3.71
C ILE A 263 0.15 -14.76 -2.62
N PRO A 264 -0.24 -16.04 -2.76
CA PRO A 264 -0.99 -16.74 -1.73
C PRO A 264 -0.07 -17.13 -0.57
N MET A 265 -0.54 -16.93 0.65
CA MET A 265 0.07 -17.46 1.87
C MET A 265 -0.43 -18.89 2.13
N ALA A 266 0.22 -19.58 3.08
CA ALA A 266 -0.11 -20.99 3.40
C ALA A 266 -1.55 -21.18 3.91
N ASP A 267 -2.15 -20.16 4.51
CA ASP A 267 -3.54 -20.17 4.98
C ASP A 267 -4.57 -19.79 3.88
N GLY A 268 -4.12 -19.66 2.64
CA GLY A 268 -4.94 -19.33 1.48
C GLY A 268 -5.29 -17.85 1.33
N LYS A 269 -4.91 -16.99 2.29
CA LYS A 269 -5.10 -15.55 2.16
C LYS A 269 -4.00 -14.93 1.28
N PRO A 270 -4.26 -13.80 0.64
CA PRO A 270 -3.22 -13.10 -0.10
C PRO A 270 -2.21 -12.44 0.85
N LEU A 271 -0.94 -12.39 0.43
CA LEU A 271 0.07 -11.57 1.08
C LEU A 271 -0.43 -10.11 1.14
N PRO A 272 -0.32 -9.43 2.30
CA PRO A 272 -0.74 -8.06 2.42
C PRO A 272 -0.03 -7.14 1.43
N LYS A 273 -0.77 -6.20 0.83
CA LYS A 273 -0.19 -5.17 -0.05
C LYS A 273 0.55 -4.13 0.79
N ALA A 274 1.89 -4.23 0.82
CA ALA A 274 2.73 -3.37 1.64
C ALA A 274 4.06 -3.05 0.97
N GLY A 275 4.53 -1.80 1.13
CA GLY A 275 5.75 -1.31 0.49
C GLY A 275 7.02 -2.09 0.88
N VAL A 276 7.08 -2.66 2.08
CA VAL A 276 8.22 -3.49 2.53
C VAL A 276 8.35 -4.77 1.71
N PHE A 277 7.25 -5.37 1.30
CA PHE A 277 7.27 -6.53 0.40
C PHE A 277 7.68 -6.11 -0.99
N ALA A 278 7.11 -5.02 -1.51
CA ALA A 278 7.47 -4.49 -2.83
C ALA A 278 8.97 -4.16 -2.94
N GLU A 279 9.60 -3.63 -1.88
CA GLU A 279 11.04 -3.38 -1.82
C GLU A 279 11.83 -4.69 -1.88
N ALA A 280 11.51 -5.65 -1.03
CA ALA A 280 12.20 -6.95 -0.98
C ALA A 280 12.00 -7.76 -2.29
N GLU A 281 10.82 -7.72 -2.87
CA GLU A 281 10.52 -8.31 -4.17
C GLU A 281 11.37 -7.68 -5.27
N GLY A 282 11.51 -6.34 -5.26
CA GLY A 282 12.35 -5.61 -6.20
C GLY A 282 13.83 -5.99 -6.10
N GLU A 283 14.36 -6.17 -4.89
CA GLU A 283 15.74 -6.60 -4.66
C GLU A 283 15.99 -8.01 -5.23
N VAL A 284 15.07 -8.94 -4.97
CA VAL A 284 15.15 -10.31 -5.51
C VAL A 284 15.12 -10.30 -7.04
N VAL A 285 14.21 -9.58 -7.66
CA VAL A 285 14.11 -9.49 -9.12
C VAL A 285 15.35 -8.87 -9.73
N ALA A 286 15.87 -7.80 -9.13
CA ALA A 286 17.07 -7.13 -9.62
C ALA A 286 18.29 -8.08 -9.60
N GLU A 287 18.49 -8.84 -8.52
CA GLU A 287 19.56 -9.81 -8.40
C GLU A 287 19.43 -10.95 -9.43
N ARG A 288 18.22 -11.46 -9.62
CA ARG A 288 17.95 -12.53 -10.61
C ARG A 288 18.21 -12.07 -12.04
N ILE A 289 17.75 -10.88 -12.41
CA ILE A 289 17.98 -10.30 -13.73
C ILE A 289 19.48 -10.04 -13.95
N ALA A 290 20.19 -9.49 -12.96
CA ALA A 290 21.62 -9.26 -13.05
C ALA A 290 22.41 -10.55 -13.25
N ALA A 291 22.09 -11.63 -12.54
CA ALA A 291 22.72 -12.93 -12.71
C ALA A 291 22.46 -13.50 -14.10
N ALA A 292 21.21 -13.43 -14.59
CA ALA A 292 20.87 -13.89 -15.94
C ALA A 292 21.65 -13.15 -17.04
N PHE A 293 21.81 -11.84 -16.91
CA PHE A 293 22.62 -11.03 -17.85
C PHE A 293 24.12 -11.33 -17.77
N ALA A 294 24.61 -11.82 -16.63
CA ALA A 294 25.96 -12.31 -16.47
C ALA A 294 26.17 -13.73 -16.99
N GLY A 295 25.13 -14.39 -17.54
CA GLY A 295 25.16 -15.75 -18.03
C GLY A 295 25.10 -16.82 -16.93
N GLY A 296 24.66 -16.47 -15.73
CA GLY A 296 24.51 -17.34 -14.56
C GLY A 296 23.06 -17.44 -14.07
N GLU A 297 22.89 -18.15 -12.96
CA GLU A 297 21.62 -18.27 -12.23
C GLU A 297 21.76 -17.64 -10.85
N SER A 298 20.70 -17.02 -10.36
CA SER A 298 20.62 -16.48 -8.99
C SER A 298 19.82 -17.43 -8.09
N GLN A 299 20.29 -17.59 -6.85
CA GLN A 299 19.57 -18.24 -5.77
C GLN A 299 18.67 -17.28 -4.97
N ALA A 300 18.68 -15.99 -5.33
CA ALA A 300 17.83 -15.00 -4.68
C ALA A 300 16.36 -15.43 -4.75
N ALA A 301 15.70 -15.39 -3.62
CA ALA A 301 14.32 -15.82 -3.47
C ALA A 301 13.61 -14.95 -2.44
N PHE A 302 12.42 -14.48 -2.77
CA PHE A 302 11.58 -13.76 -1.85
C PHE A 302 11.13 -14.69 -0.70
N ALA A 303 11.43 -14.31 0.51
CA ALA A 303 11.15 -15.09 1.71
C ALA A 303 9.82 -14.71 2.38
N GLY A 304 9.18 -13.61 1.95
CA GLY A 304 8.00 -13.08 2.60
C GLY A 304 8.27 -12.47 3.97
N GLU A 305 9.51 -12.08 4.23
CA GLU A 305 9.85 -11.33 5.45
C GLU A 305 9.42 -9.87 5.32
N GLY A 306 8.86 -9.32 6.40
CA GLY A 306 8.44 -7.93 6.39
C GLY A 306 8.12 -7.40 7.77
N SER A 307 8.16 -6.07 7.87
CA SER A 307 7.79 -5.33 9.07
C SER A 307 6.98 -4.09 8.72
N CYS A 308 6.05 -3.73 9.60
CA CYS A 308 5.23 -2.54 9.47
C CYS A 308 4.95 -1.95 10.85
N TYR A 309 4.82 -0.63 10.91
CA TYR A 309 4.51 0.06 12.15
C TYR A 309 3.06 0.54 12.15
N LEU A 310 2.38 0.42 13.29
CA LEU A 310 1.05 0.93 13.56
C LEU A 310 1.16 2.00 14.66
N GLU A 311 0.96 3.29 14.33
CA GLU A 311 0.87 4.34 15.36
C GLU A 311 -0.41 4.17 16.18
N VAL A 312 -0.26 4.21 17.50
CA VAL A 312 -1.35 3.89 18.42
C VAL A 312 -1.70 5.03 19.37
N GLY A 313 -1.34 6.25 19.00
CA GLY A 313 -1.54 7.45 19.81
C GLY A 313 -0.46 7.60 20.90
N ASN A 314 -0.52 8.70 21.67
CA ASN A 314 0.39 9.01 22.78
C ASN A 314 1.89 9.04 22.43
N GLY A 315 2.23 9.21 21.15
CA GLY A 315 3.62 9.17 20.68
C GLY A 315 4.23 7.77 20.69
N GLU A 316 3.42 6.74 20.50
CA GLU A 316 3.83 5.34 20.48
C GLU A 316 3.39 4.66 19.18
N ALA A 317 4.11 3.61 18.80
CA ALA A 317 3.74 2.70 17.74
C ALA A 317 3.89 1.24 18.19
N MET A 318 3.18 0.34 17.52
CA MET A 318 3.39 -1.10 17.55
C MET A 318 4.17 -1.52 16.32
N LEU A 319 4.94 -2.59 16.42
CA LEU A 319 5.68 -3.21 15.32
C LEU A 319 5.04 -4.55 14.98
N VAL A 320 4.56 -4.67 13.76
CA VAL A 320 4.20 -5.94 13.13
C VAL A 320 5.42 -6.45 12.39
N GLN A 321 5.87 -7.65 12.66
CA GLN A 321 6.99 -8.26 11.93
C GLN A 321 6.80 -9.76 11.80
N GLY A 322 7.36 -10.36 10.75
CA GLY A 322 7.28 -11.79 10.60
C GLY A 322 7.69 -12.32 9.23
N ARG A 323 7.49 -13.64 9.09
CA ARG A 323 7.66 -14.40 7.86
C ARG A 323 6.28 -14.83 7.38
N PHE A 324 5.79 -14.14 6.38
CA PHE A 324 4.41 -14.26 5.92
C PHE A 324 4.20 -15.47 4.99
N LEU A 325 5.26 -15.98 4.36
CA LEU A 325 5.20 -17.14 3.47
C LEU A 325 5.59 -18.46 4.15
N ASP A 326 5.78 -18.47 5.46
CA ASP A 326 6.08 -19.68 6.22
C ASP A 326 4.92 -20.69 6.14
N THR A 327 5.27 -21.95 6.18
CA THR A 327 4.34 -23.09 6.20
C THR A 327 4.47 -23.84 7.53
N PRO A 328 3.39 -24.37 8.11
CA PRO A 328 2.01 -24.44 7.58
C PRO A 328 1.19 -23.16 7.74
N ALA A 329 1.71 -22.11 8.36
CA ALA A 329 1.03 -20.84 8.57
C ALA A 329 2.05 -19.68 8.67
N PRO A 330 1.65 -18.44 8.34
CA PRO A 330 2.45 -17.24 8.59
C PRO A 330 2.90 -17.13 10.05
N GLN A 331 4.16 -16.74 10.24
CA GLN A 331 4.74 -16.50 11.57
C GLN A 331 4.87 -14.99 11.77
N VAL A 332 3.80 -14.36 12.24
CA VAL A 332 3.70 -12.91 12.41
C VAL A 332 3.50 -12.56 13.88
N THR A 333 4.24 -11.58 14.36
CA THR A 333 4.16 -11.08 15.73
C THR A 333 3.81 -9.59 15.74
N LEU A 334 3.08 -9.18 16.78
CA LEU A 334 2.78 -7.78 17.09
C LEU A 334 3.48 -7.44 18.41
N LEU A 335 4.35 -6.44 18.37
CA LEU A 335 5.16 -5.99 19.51
C LEU A 335 4.82 -4.55 19.89
N GLY A 336 5.00 -4.21 21.16
CA GLY A 336 4.74 -2.88 21.69
C GLY A 336 3.41 -2.77 22.43
N PRO A 337 2.90 -1.53 22.63
CA PRO A 337 3.37 -0.25 22.06
C PRO A 337 4.69 0.27 22.66
N SER A 338 5.42 1.08 21.86
CA SER A 338 6.68 1.71 22.30
C SER A 338 6.95 3.02 21.55
N ARG A 339 7.56 3.98 22.22
CA ARG A 339 8.08 5.21 21.59
C ARG A 339 9.23 4.91 20.64
N ALA A 340 10.06 3.91 20.95
CA ALA A 340 11.15 3.49 20.08
C ALA A 340 10.63 3.06 18.70
N TYR A 341 9.53 2.32 18.63
CA TYR A 341 8.93 1.92 17.36
C TYR A 341 8.40 3.09 16.54
N LEU A 342 7.96 4.18 17.18
CA LEU A 342 7.60 5.39 16.46
C LEU A 342 8.83 6.10 15.88
N GLU A 343 9.95 6.10 16.60
CA GLU A 343 11.21 6.64 16.11
C GLU A 343 11.76 5.81 14.95
N GLU A 344 11.73 4.49 15.04
CA GLU A 344 12.08 3.58 13.95
C GLU A 344 11.21 3.80 12.72
N LYS A 345 9.89 3.99 12.89
CA LYS A 345 8.98 4.34 11.79
C LYS A 345 9.40 5.63 11.07
N ARG A 346 9.84 6.65 11.83
CA ARG A 346 10.32 7.91 11.26
C ARG A 346 11.66 7.76 10.54
N ALA A 347 12.57 6.98 11.14
CA ALA A 347 13.85 6.64 10.52
C ALA A 347 13.67 5.87 9.22
N PHE A 348 12.73 4.92 9.17
CA PHE A 348 12.39 4.13 8.01
C PHE A 348 12.12 4.98 6.75
N GLU A 349 11.36 6.08 6.85
CA GLU A 349 11.12 6.98 5.72
C GLU A 349 12.42 7.67 5.28
N THR A 350 13.16 8.24 6.24
CA THR A 350 14.38 9.00 5.96
C THR A 350 15.46 8.13 5.31
N GLU A 351 15.67 6.93 5.83
CA GLU A 351 16.66 5.97 5.32
C GLU A 351 16.35 5.54 3.89
N ARG A 352 15.08 5.29 3.56
CA ARG A 352 14.69 4.91 2.21
C ARG A 352 14.82 6.05 1.22
N LEU A 353 14.43 7.26 1.60
CA LEU A 353 14.65 8.42 0.75
C LEU A 353 16.14 8.62 0.46
N GLN A 354 17.01 8.39 1.45
CA GLN A 354 18.45 8.44 1.27
C GLN A 354 18.96 7.30 0.38
N LYS A 355 18.51 6.06 0.61
CA LYS A 355 18.90 4.87 -0.17
C LYS A 355 18.55 5.03 -1.66
N TRP A 356 17.34 5.52 -1.93
CA TRP A 356 16.84 5.58 -3.31
C TRP A 356 17.24 6.83 -4.06
N PHE A 357 17.34 7.99 -3.40
CA PHE A 357 17.53 9.29 -4.02
C PHE A 357 18.78 10.05 -3.54
N GLY A 358 19.49 9.53 -2.56
CA GLY A 358 20.75 10.09 -2.05
C GLY A 358 21.96 9.86 -2.95
#